data_67eeeaea69fa9d8e5e8a25ab55619f60
#
_entry.id   67eeeaea69fa9d8e5e8a25ab55619f60
#
_cell.length_a   1.000
_cell.length_b   1.000
_cell.length_c   1.000
_cell.angle_alpha   90.00
_cell.angle_beta   90.00
_cell.angle_gamma   90.00
#
_symmetry.space_group_name_H-M   'P 1'
#
loop_
_entity.id
_entity.type
_entity.pdbx_description
1 polymer ?
#
loop_
_entity_poly.entity_id
_entity_poly.type
_entity_poly.pdbx_seq_one_letter_code
_entity_poly.pdbx_strand_id
1 'polypeptide(L)'
;MKHERQTTMDELFGPVIFAYTRKEAIADGVLVDVTETAREAGIKLPTALTRAVFEDYIRVPESLQGFQDEAGRLWDLLWMLAAAIRAKRITGDRGTFKVSFAMPASPPRMGVHKNRLVTLKAVCGPADDGSPCMTVMERTED
;
A
#
# COMPACT_ATOMS: atom_id res chain seq x y z
N MET A 1 26.13 -6.55 -17.85
CA MET A 1 26.55 -6.33 -17.74
C MET A 1 26.68 -6.39 -17.70
N LYS A 2 26.48 -6.01 -17.38
CA LYS A 2 26.90 -5.67 -17.29
C LYS A 2 27.26 -5.80 -16.86
N HIS A 3 27.19 -5.44 -16.53
CA HIS A 3 28.00 -5.12 -16.30
C HIS A 3 28.70 -5.22 -16.20
N GLU A 4 28.96 -4.88 -15.73
CA GLU A 4 29.87 -4.56 -15.72
C GLU A 4 30.35 -4.37 -15.70
N ARG A 5 30.56 -3.91 -15.48
CA ARG A 5 31.42 -3.34 -15.43
C ARG A 5 31.66 -3.13 -15.15
N GLN A 6 31.74 -2.77 -14.73
CA GLN A 6 32.30 -2.15 -14.43
C GLN A 6 32.69 -1.61 -13.79
N THR A 7 32.87 -1.04 -13.54
CA THR A 7 33.38 -0.32 -12.91
C THR A 7 33.16 -0.03 -12.53
N THR A 8 33.07 0.36 -12.31
CA THR A 8 32.88 0.85 -11.79
C THR A 8 32.26 1.41 -11.73
N MET A 9 31.45 1.24 -11.81
CA MET A 9 30.99 2.02 -11.55
C MET A 9 30.82 2.37 -10.59
N ASP A 10 30.77 2.15 -10.04
CA ASP A 10 30.86 2.54 -9.21
C ASP A 10 31.83 2.83 -8.81
N GLU A 11 32.22 2.53 -9.19
CA GLU A 11 33.00 3.13 -8.94
C GLU A 11 33.16 4.17 -9.42
N LEU A 12 33.01 4.40 -9.98
CA LEU A 12 32.97 5.45 -10.38
C LEU A 12 31.90 6.20 -10.05
N PHE A 13 31.25 6.32 -10.16
CA PHE A 13 30.28 7.05 -9.67
C PHE A 13 29.84 6.46 -8.49
N GLY A 14 30.32 6.66 -7.76
CA GLY A 14 29.92 6.18 -6.52
C GLY A 14 29.61 4.74 -6.57
N PRO A 15 29.36 4.14 -5.46
CA PRO A 15 29.01 2.74 -5.43
C PRO A 15 27.77 2.51 -6.25
N VAL A 16 27.72 1.37 -6.88
CA VAL A 16 26.47 0.93 -7.46
C VAL A 16 25.52 0.68 -6.31
N ILE A 17 24.50 1.47 -6.29
CA ILE A 17 23.45 1.27 -5.31
C ILE A 17 22.41 0.40 -5.96
N PHE A 18 22.22 -0.78 -5.43
CA PHE A 18 21.16 -1.62 -5.91
C PHE A 18 19.87 -1.03 -5.41
N ALA A 19 19.20 -0.33 -6.29
CA ALA A 19 17.86 0.10 -5.99
C ALA A 19 16.98 -1.12 -5.97
N TYR A 20 16.35 -1.37 -4.85
CA TYR A 20 15.36 -2.43 -4.73
C TYR A 20 14.15 -1.97 -5.54
N THR A 21 13.87 -2.64 -6.65
CA THR A 21 12.83 -2.18 -7.56
C THR A 21 11.45 -2.47 -6.97
N ARG A 22 10.46 -1.71 -7.44
CA ARG A 22 9.07 -1.93 -7.06
C ARG A 22 8.61 -3.32 -7.48
N LYS A 23 9.04 -3.76 -8.66
CA LYS A 23 8.73 -5.10 -9.16
C LYS A 23 9.28 -6.16 -8.22
N GLU A 24 10.52 -6.00 -7.76
CA GLU A 24 11.11 -6.94 -6.81
C GLU A 24 10.38 -6.92 -5.47
N ALA A 25 10.01 -5.73 -5.01
CA ALA A 25 9.27 -5.60 -3.76
C ALA A 25 7.91 -6.31 -3.82
N ILE A 26 7.24 -6.23 -4.96
CA ILE A 26 5.97 -6.94 -5.15
C ILE A 26 6.22 -8.45 -5.19
N ALA A 27 7.25 -8.89 -5.92
CA ALA A 27 7.57 -10.32 -6.01
C ALA A 27 7.92 -10.90 -4.64
N ASP A 28 8.59 -10.11 -3.81
CA ASP A 28 9.01 -10.57 -2.48
C ASP A 28 7.91 -10.41 -1.42
N GLY A 29 6.78 -9.80 -1.78
CA GLY A 29 5.68 -9.60 -0.84
C GLY A 29 5.89 -8.44 0.11
N VAL A 30 6.90 -7.60 -0.11
CA VAL A 30 7.10 -6.36 0.66
C VAL A 30 6.03 -5.34 0.30
N LEU A 31 5.62 -5.35 -0.96
CA LEU A 31 4.47 -4.59 -1.44
C LEU A 31 3.44 -5.56 -2.00
N VAL A 32 2.18 -5.23 -1.83
CA VAL A 32 1.07 -6.02 -2.38
C VAL A 32 0.43 -5.18 -3.48
N ASP A 33 0.45 -5.67 -4.71
CA ASP A 33 -0.10 -4.96 -5.85
C ASP A 33 -1.62 -5.03 -5.82
N VAL A 34 -2.27 -3.89 -5.82
CA VAL A 34 -3.74 -3.79 -5.80
C VAL A 34 -4.24 -2.91 -6.95
N THR A 35 -3.45 -2.81 -8.00
CA THR A 35 -3.73 -1.91 -9.13
C THR A 35 -5.09 -2.14 -9.75
N GLU A 36 -5.50 -3.40 -9.93
CA GLU A 36 -6.78 -3.66 -10.59
C GLU A 36 -7.95 -3.18 -9.75
N THR A 37 -7.95 -3.49 -8.46
CA THR A 37 -9.02 -3.04 -7.58
C THR A 37 -9.00 -1.52 -7.44
N ALA A 38 -7.81 -0.92 -7.40
CA ALA A 38 -7.69 0.53 -7.35
C ALA A 38 -8.30 1.17 -8.59
N ARG A 39 -8.08 0.57 -9.76
CA ARG A 39 -8.66 1.09 -11.00
C ARG A 39 -10.18 1.04 -10.95
N GLU A 40 -10.75 -0.03 -10.41
CA GLU A 40 -12.20 -0.12 -10.25
C GLU A 40 -12.73 0.95 -9.32
N ALA A 41 -11.94 1.36 -8.33
CA ALA A 41 -12.33 2.43 -7.40
C ALA A 41 -12.11 3.83 -8.00
N GLY A 42 -11.51 3.92 -9.19
CA GLY A 42 -11.30 5.18 -9.88
C GLY A 42 -9.89 5.73 -9.76
N ILE A 43 -8.95 4.96 -9.25
CA ILE A 43 -7.55 5.37 -9.13
C ILE A 43 -6.81 4.86 -10.35
N LYS A 44 -6.31 5.77 -11.18
CA LYS A 44 -5.71 5.40 -12.46
C LYS A 44 -4.25 5.01 -12.36
N LEU A 45 -3.59 5.33 -11.25
CA LEU A 45 -2.18 5.01 -11.07
C LEU A 45 -2.02 3.57 -10.58
N PRO A 46 -0.95 2.90 -10.98
CA PRO A 46 -0.60 1.62 -10.34
C PRO A 46 -0.49 1.84 -8.83
N THR A 47 -1.11 0.96 -8.06
CA THR A 47 -1.25 1.14 -6.62
C THR A 47 -0.81 -0.12 -5.90
N ALA A 48 -0.07 0.04 -4.82
CA ALA A 48 0.33 -1.05 -3.96
C ALA A 48 0.18 -0.65 -2.51
N LEU A 49 -0.01 -1.66 -1.66
CA LEU A 49 -0.02 -1.49 -0.21
C LEU A 49 1.29 -2.06 0.34
N THR A 50 1.79 -1.48 1.42
CA THR A 50 2.87 -2.14 2.14
C THR A 50 2.35 -3.41 2.79
N ARG A 51 3.27 -4.35 3.07
CA ARG A 51 2.88 -5.57 3.78
C ARG A 51 2.24 -5.24 5.13
N ALA A 52 2.74 -4.23 5.82
CA ALA A 52 2.19 -3.85 7.12
C ALA A 52 0.71 -3.47 7.00
N VAL A 53 0.35 -2.67 6.00
CA VAL A 53 -1.05 -2.30 5.80
C VAL A 53 -1.88 -3.54 5.49
N PHE A 54 -1.38 -4.41 4.63
CA PHE A 54 -2.12 -5.61 4.26
C PHE A 54 -2.34 -6.52 5.48
N GLU A 55 -1.29 -6.80 6.23
CA GLU A 55 -1.39 -7.71 7.37
C GLU A 55 -2.22 -7.12 8.49
N ASP A 56 -2.10 -5.82 8.73
CA ASP A 56 -2.79 -5.20 9.86
C ASP A 56 -4.26 -4.90 9.57
N TYR A 57 -4.62 -4.61 8.31
CA TYR A 57 -5.96 -4.09 8.03
C TYR A 57 -6.72 -4.84 6.94
N ILE A 58 -6.05 -5.42 5.95
CA ILE A 58 -6.76 -6.11 4.86
C ILE A 58 -7.01 -7.56 5.22
N ARG A 59 -6.04 -8.21 5.84
CA ARG A 59 -6.23 -9.59 6.29
C ARG A 59 -7.31 -9.62 7.35
N VAL A 60 -8.25 -10.53 7.19
CA VAL A 60 -9.39 -10.61 8.10
C VAL A 60 -8.97 -11.25 9.42
N PRO A 61 -9.18 -10.58 10.56
CA PRO A 61 -8.90 -11.19 11.87
C PRO A 61 -9.70 -12.48 12.06
N GLU A 62 -9.13 -13.40 12.81
CA GLU A 62 -9.71 -14.74 12.98
C GLU A 62 -11.16 -14.70 13.46
N SER A 63 -11.47 -13.84 14.43
CA SER A 63 -12.81 -13.77 15.00
C SER A 63 -13.84 -13.17 14.04
N LEU A 64 -13.40 -12.60 12.91
CA LEU A 64 -14.28 -11.99 11.94
C LEU A 64 -14.34 -12.77 10.63
N GLN A 65 -13.66 -13.90 10.54
CA GLN A 65 -13.72 -14.75 9.35
C GLN A 65 -15.14 -15.28 9.20
N GLY A 66 -15.63 -15.28 7.95
CA GLY A 66 -17.01 -15.62 7.67
C GLY A 66 -17.98 -14.44 7.78
N PHE A 67 -17.55 -13.33 8.41
CA PHE A 67 -18.34 -12.10 8.52
C PHE A 67 -17.79 -10.97 7.68
N GLN A 68 -16.52 -11.04 7.37
CA GLN A 68 -15.84 -10.08 6.48
C GLN A 68 -14.91 -10.83 5.55
N ASP A 69 -14.49 -10.20 4.45
CA ASP A 69 -13.50 -10.78 3.55
C ASP A 69 -12.47 -9.72 3.15
N GLU A 70 -11.34 -10.20 2.62
CA GLU A 70 -10.26 -9.32 2.22
C GLU A 70 -10.66 -8.37 1.11
N ALA A 71 -11.45 -8.85 0.15
CA ALA A 71 -11.87 -8.04 -0.98
C ALA A 71 -12.69 -6.83 -0.51
N GLY A 72 -13.60 -7.03 0.45
CA GLY A 72 -14.41 -5.94 0.97
C GLY A 72 -13.57 -4.92 1.75
N ARG A 73 -12.64 -5.41 2.56
CA ARG A 73 -11.76 -4.53 3.33
C ARG A 73 -10.85 -3.74 2.40
N LEU A 74 -10.31 -4.37 1.37
CA LEU A 74 -9.49 -3.70 0.37
C LEU A 74 -10.30 -2.65 -0.38
N TRP A 75 -11.53 -3.00 -0.77
CA TRP A 75 -12.39 -2.05 -1.46
C TRP A 75 -12.64 -0.80 -0.62
N ASP A 76 -12.93 -0.99 0.68
CA ASP A 76 -13.16 0.14 1.57
C ASP A 76 -11.94 1.06 1.62
N LEU A 77 -10.75 0.49 1.72
CA LEU A 77 -9.52 1.27 1.75
C LEU A 77 -9.35 2.07 0.46
N LEU A 78 -9.50 1.41 -0.68
CA LEU A 78 -9.26 2.06 -1.96
C LEU A 78 -10.35 3.07 -2.30
N TRP A 79 -11.59 2.81 -1.88
CA TRP A 79 -12.68 3.77 -2.05
C TRP A 79 -12.40 5.06 -1.28
N MET A 80 -11.94 4.93 -0.04
CA MET A 80 -11.62 6.10 0.78
C MET A 80 -10.40 6.84 0.24
N LEU A 81 -9.41 6.10 -0.30
CA LEU A 81 -8.27 6.73 -0.95
C LEU A 81 -8.72 7.52 -2.18
N ALA A 82 -9.58 6.92 -3.00
CA ALA A 82 -10.10 7.62 -4.18
C ALA A 82 -10.87 8.87 -3.78
N ALA A 83 -11.66 8.79 -2.71
CA ALA A 83 -12.39 9.96 -2.22
C ALA A 83 -11.44 11.06 -1.75
N ALA A 84 -10.35 10.67 -1.08
CA ALA A 84 -9.36 11.64 -0.61
C ALA A 84 -8.64 12.31 -1.78
N ILE A 85 -8.36 11.55 -2.85
CA ILE A 85 -7.75 12.12 -4.05
C ILE A 85 -8.70 13.13 -4.68
N ARG A 86 -9.98 12.80 -4.81
CA ARG A 86 -10.97 13.70 -5.39
C ARG A 86 -11.16 14.95 -4.54
N ALA A 87 -11.06 14.82 -3.23
CA ALA A 87 -11.18 15.96 -2.30
C ALA A 87 -9.88 16.73 -2.15
N LYS A 88 -8.84 16.35 -2.90
CA LYS A 88 -7.51 17.01 -2.91
C LYS A 88 -6.83 16.99 -1.55
N ARG A 89 -7.06 15.93 -0.79
CA ARG A 89 -6.35 15.72 0.47
C ARG A 89 -4.99 15.06 0.25
N ILE A 90 -4.83 14.39 -0.89
CA ILE A 90 -3.55 13.86 -1.33
C ILE A 90 -3.06 14.84 -2.38
N THR A 91 -2.09 15.68 -2.03
CA THR A 91 -1.59 16.72 -2.92
C THR A 91 -0.09 16.56 -3.08
N GLY A 92 0.40 16.88 -4.27
CA GLY A 92 1.81 16.69 -4.57
C GLY A 92 2.14 15.21 -4.52
N ASP A 93 3.11 14.87 -3.68
CA ASP A 93 3.63 13.50 -3.63
C ASP A 93 3.12 12.71 -2.43
N ARG A 94 2.30 13.28 -1.54
CA ARG A 94 1.81 12.54 -0.38
C ARG A 94 0.60 13.19 0.26
N GLY A 95 -0.05 12.41 1.12
CA GLY A 95 -1.14 12.89 1.94
C GLY A 95 -1.63 11.76 2.84
N THR A 96 -2.58 12.07 3.70
CA THR A 96 -3.17 11.05 4.57
C THR A 96 -4.67 10.96 4.32
N PHE A 97 -5.23 9.82 4.65
CA PHE A 97 -6.66 9.57 4.55
C PHE A 97 -7.07 8.60 5.65
N LYS A 98 -8.36 8.54 5.91
CA LYS A 98 -8.88 7.73 7.02
C LYS A 98 -9.82 6.67 6.49
N VAL A 99 -9.73 5.49 7.08
CA VAL A 99 -10.58 4.34 6.75
C VAL A 99 -11.04 3.73 8.06
N SER A 100 -12.32 3.35 8.11
CA SER A 100 -12.87 2.63 9.26
C SER A 100 -12.82 1.15 8.98
N PHE A 101 -12.19 0.39 9.88
CA PHE A 101 -12.14 -1.07 9.78
C PHE A 101 -12.83 -1.69 10.98
N ALA A 102 -13.55 -2.79 10.72
CA ALA A 102 -14.07 -3.61 11.79
C ALA A 102 -12.91 -4.40 12.40
N MET A 103 -12.73 -4.26 13.69
CA MET A 103 -11.65 -4.92 14.42
C MET A 103 -12.23 -5.82 15.51
N PRO A 104 -11.50 -6.86 15.94
CA PRO A 104 -12.02 -7.76 16.97
C PRO A 104 -12.38 -7.03 18.25
N ALA A 105 -13.42 -7.52 18.91
CA ALA A 105 -13.76 -7.06 20.26
C ALA A 105 -12.69 -7.54 21.24
N SER A 106 -12.65 -6.93 22.42
CA SER A 106 -11.70 -7.30 23.46
C SER A 106 -12.49 -7.72 24.70
N PRO A 107 -12.48 -9.04 25.05
CA PRO A 107 -11.81 -10.14 24.36
C PRO A 107 -12.48 -10.52 23.04
N PRO A 108 -11.75 -11.16 22.12
CA PRO A 108 -12.32 -11.51 20.82
C PRO A 108 -13.42 -12.54 20.95
N ARG A 109 -14.49 -12.34 20.17
CA ARG A 109 -15.58 -13.31 20.03
C ARG A 109 -16.03 -13.33 18.59
N MET A 110 -16.44 -14.49 18.10
CA MET A 110 -16.82 -14.69 16.71
C MET A 110 -17.89 -13.70 16.29
N GLY A 111 -17.60 -12.96 15.23
CA GLY A 111 -18.53 -12.00 14.63
C GLY A 111 -18.69 -10.70 15.40
N VAL A 112 -18.16 -10.59 16.59
CA VAL A 112 -18.28 -9.38 17.40
C VAL A 112 -17.13 -8.45 17.09
N HIS A 113 -17.44 -7.21 16.74
CA HIS A 113 -16.42 -6.25 16.33
C HIS A 113 -16.76 -4.85 16.83
N LYS A 114 -15.77 -3.98 16.77
CA LYS A 114 -15.95 -2.54 16.89
C LYS A 114 -15.20 -1.88 15.75
N ASN A 115 -15.70 -0.75 15.28
CA ASN A 115 -15.04 -0.03 14.20
C ASN A 115 -13.90 0.80 14.75
N ARG A 116 -12.78 0.77 14.03
CA ARG A 116 -11.60 1.56 14.37
C ARG A 116 -11.27 2.45 13.18
N LEU A 117 -11.18 3.75 13.42
CA LEU A 117 -10.78 4.70 12.40
C LEU A 117 -9.26 4.74 12.34
N VAL A 118 -8.72 4.40 11.16
CA VAL A 118 -7.28 4.27 10.95
C VAL A 118 -6.85 5.36 9.98
N THR A 119 -5.75 6.04 10.28
CA THR A 119 -5.14 7.02 9.38
C THR A 119 -4.01 6.35 8.63
N LEU A 120 -4.09 6.37 7.30
CA LEU A 120 -3.08 5.79 6.42
C LEU A 120 -2.44 6.89 5.60
N LYS A 121 -1.24 6.62 5.09
CA LYS A 121 -0.47 7.55 4.29
C LYS A 121 -0.41 7.04 2.86
N ALA A 122 -0.65 7.92 1.89
CA ALA A 122 -0.48 7.61 0.49
C ALA A 122 0.68 8.44 -0.05
N VAL A 123 1.59 7.78 -0.74
CA VAL A 123 2.77 8.41 -1.33
C VAL A 123 2.75 8.16 -2.83
N CYS A 124 2.84 9.23 -3.61
CA CYS A 124 2.93 9.15 -5.05
C CYS A 124 4.39 9.39 -5.45
N GLY A 125 4.97 8.43 -6.14
CA GLY A 125 6.36 8.52 -6.54
C GLY A 125 6.57 7.82 -7.87
N PRO A 126 7.83 7.76 -8.35
CA PRO A 126 8.10 7.08 -9.61
C PRO A 126 8.11 5.57 -9.45
N ALA A 127 7.50 4.90 -10.42
CA ALA A 127 7.65 3.47 -10.59
C ALA A 127 9.03 3.18 -11.21
N ASP A 128 9.31 1.89 -11.46
CA ASP A 128 10.62 1.48 -11.99
C ASP A 128 10.93 2.14 -13.33
N ASP A 129 9.90 2.42 -14.13
CA ASP A 129 10.05 3.06 -15.44
C ASP A 129 9.92 4.59 -15.38
N GLY A 130 9.84 5.15 -14.17
CA GLY A 130 9.71 6.59 -13.99
C GLY A 130 8.29 7.13 -14.03
N SER A 131 7.30 6.31 -14.43
CA SER A 131 5.92 6.76 -14.43
C SER A 131 5.39 6.82 -13.00
N PRO A 132 4.34 7.63 -12.76
CA PRO A 132 3.84 7.77 -11.38
C PRO A 132 3.13 6.51 -10.90
N CYS A 133 3.30 6.21 -9.63
CA CYS A 133 2.59 5.13 -8.95
C CYS A 133 2.27 5.56 -7.52
N MET A 134 1.36 4.82 -6.89
CA MET A 134 0.87 5.12 -5.56
C MET A 134 1.23 3.99 -4.61
N THR A 135 1.67 4.34 -3.41
CA THR A 135 1.91 3.36 -2.36
C THR A 135 1.17 3.81 -1.11
N VAL A 136 0.39 2.89 -0.55
CA VAL A 136 -0.31 3.12 0.71
C VAL A 136 0.47 2.45 1.81
N MET A 137 0.73 3.17 2.87
CA MET A 137 1.50 2.67 3.99
C MET A 137 0.91 3.17 5.31
N GLU A 138 1.32 2.58 6.40
CA GLU A 138 0.91 3.07 7.70
C GLU A 138 1.55 4.44 7.94
N ARG A 139 0.89 5.25 8.75
CA ARG A 139 1.33 6.63 8.94
C ARG A 139 2.76 6.73 9.45
N THR A 140 3.21 5.73 10.19
CA THR A 140 4.56 5.71 10.78
C THR A 140 5.61 5.07 9.89
N GLU A 141 5.24 4.51 8.76
CA GLU A 141 6.21 3.96 7.81
C GLU A 141 6.84 5.07 6.98
N ASP A 142 8.04 4.79 6.51
CA ASP A 142 8.74 5.71 5.62
C ASP A 142 8.53 5.38 4.16
#